data_ec11bac2eba79ee6948a17f4af7cf577
#
_entry.id   ec11bac2eba79ee6948a17f4af7cf577
#
_cell.length_a   1.000
_cell.length_b   1.000
_cell.length_c   1.000
_cell.angle_alpha   90.00
_cell.angle_beta   90.00
_cell.angle_gamma   90.00
#
_symmetry.space_group_name_H-M   'P 1'
#
loop_
_entity.id
_entity.type
_entity.pdbx_description
1 polymer ?
#
loop_
_entity_poly.entity_id
_entity_poly.type
_entity_poly.pdbx_seq_one_letter_code
_entity_poly.pdbx_strand_id
1 'polypeptide(L)'
;CYNFQDFRSLAKSKLPSPIFNYIDGAADDEVTYRRNTSSFDDVSLVPSVLRGVKDVDISTTIFGKKLEMPVYCSPTAVQRLFHYEGERAVAKAADKFGTMFGVSSLGTVSVEEVSKISSSPKMFQFYFHKDRGLNNSMLERAKAAKFDVLALTVDTITGGNRERDLR
;
A
#
# COMPACT_ATOMS: atom_id res chain seq x y z
N CYS A 1 12.95 -4.01 -15.56
CA CYS A 1 12.01 -4.92 -14.88
C CYS A 1 10.75 -5.05 -15.71
N TYR A 2 10.35 -6.27 -15.99
CA TYR A 2 9.13 -6.57 -16.76
C TYR A 2 7.99 -7.08 -15.87
N ASN A 3 8.31 -7.53 -14.66
CA ASN A 3 7.36 -8.10 -13.72
C ASN A 3 7.76 -7.82 -12.28
N PHE A 4 6.93 -8.23 -11.33
CA PHE A 4 7.17 -8.04 -9.90
C PHE A 4 8.43 -8.76 -9.41
N GLN A 5 8.74 -9.95 -9.94
CA GLN A 5 9.92 -10.72 -9.51
C GLN A 5 11.24 -10.04 -9.89
N ASP A 6 11.25 -9.30 -11.01
CA ASP A 6 12.41 -8.50 -11.40
C ASP A 6 12.66 -7.38 -10.39
N PHE A 7 11.59 -6.67 -9.97
CA PHE A 7 11.68 -5.64 -8.93
C PHE A 7 12.14 -6.21 -7.59
N ARG A 8 11.60 -7.37 -7.19
CA ARG A 8 12.00 -8.07 -5.97
C ARG A 8 13.48 -8.44 -6.00
N SER A 9 13.97 -8.99 -7.12
CA SER A 9 15.37 -9.34 -7.32
C SER A 9 16.28 -8.12 -7.26
N LEU A 10 15.85 -7.02 -7.89
CA LEU A 10 16.58 -5.75 -7.84
C LEU A 10 16.61 -5.19 -6.42
N ALA A 11 15.50 -5.19 -5.70
CA ALA A 11 15.44 -4.75 -4.31
C ALA A 11 16.38 -5.57 -3.43
N LYS A 12 16.40 -6.91 -3.59
CA LYS A 12 17.32 -7.80 -2.88
C LYS A 12 18.78 -7.46 -3.11
N SER A 13 19.15 -7.04 -4.32
CA SER A 13 20.54 -6.66 -4.66
C SER A 13 20.95 -5.28 -4.14
N LYS A 14 19.98 -4.42 -3.80
CA LYS A 14 20.22 -3.02 -3.43
C LYS A 14 20.05 -2.74 -1.95
N LEU A 15 19.16 -3.48 -1.27
CA LEU A 15 18.87 -3.27 0.14
C LEU A 15 19.78 -4.13 1.02
N PRO A 16 20.18 -3.63 2.21
CA PRO A 16 20.79 -4.46 3.24
C PRO A 16 19.87 -5.64 3.62
N SER A 17 20.44 -6.81 3.89
CA SER A 17 19.67 -8.03 4.18
C SER A 17 18.58 -7.86 5.25
N PRO A 18 18.81 -7.20 6.41
CA PRO A 18 17.76 -7.02 7.40
C PRO A 18 16.58 -6.20 6.86
N ILE A 19 16.87 -5.15 6.08
CA ILE A 19 15.83 -4.30 5.48
C ILE A 19 15.04 -5.08 4.43
N PHE A 20 15.73 -5.83 3.58
CA PHE A 20 15.06 -6.67 2.60
C PHE A 20 14.23 -7.77 3.27
N ASN A 21 14.74 -8.44 4.30
CA ASN A 21 14.01 -9.48 5.03
C ASN A 21 12.74 -8.92 5.70
N TYR A 22 12.81 -7.71 6.25
CA TYR A 22 11.65 -7.04 6.84
C TYR A 22 10.51 -6.85 5.82
N ILE A 23 10.80 -6.37 4.62
CA ILE A 23 9.75 -6.12 3.61
C ILE A 23 9.32 -7.40 2.88
N ASP A 24 10.22 -8.36 2.70
CA ASP A 24 10.01 -9.58 1.92
C ASP A 24 9.54 -10.78 2.77
N GLY A 25 9.76 -10.73 4.08
CA GLY A 25 9.41 -11.82 4.99
C GLY A 25 7.99 -11.77 5.51
N ALA A 26 7.56 -12.91 6.04
CA ALA A 26 6.28 -13.07 6.73
C ALA A 26 6.46 -13.89 8.02
N ALA A 27 5.34 -14.22 8.69
CA ALA A 27 5.37 -14.91 9.96
C ALA A 27 5.42 -16.44 9.79
N ASP A 28 5.99 -17.11 10.78
CA ASP A 28 6.08 -18.57 10.92
C ASP A 28 6.59 -19.23 9.62
N ASP A 29 5.95 -20.29 9.16
CA ASP A 29 6.28 -21.02 7.94
C ASP A 29 5.89 -20.28 6.63
N GLU A 30 5.45 -19.03 6.71
CA GLU A 30 5.08 -18.19 5.56
C GLU A 30 4.00 -18.81 4.65
N VAL A 31 3.09 -19.63 5.19
CA VAL A 31 2.06 -20.32 4.41
C VAL A 31 1.12 -19.32 3.73
N THR A 32 0.61 -18.35 4.49
CA THR A 32 -0.30 -17.32 3.95
C THR A 32 0.42 -16.42 2.94
N TYR A 33 1.68 -16.09 3.18
CA TYR A 33 2.49 -15.34 2.23
C TYR A 33 2.58 -16.03 0.87
N ARG A 34 2.85 -17.34 0.84
CA ARG A 34 2.88 -18.11 -0.42
C ARG A 34 1.49 -18.17 -1.06
N ARG A 35 0.43 -18.37 -0.26
CA ARG A 35 -0.94 -18.41 -0.77
C ARG A 35 -1.41 -17.10 -1.36
N ASN A 36 -0.94 -15.96 -0.89
CA ASN A 36 -1.26 -14.65 -1.46
C ASN A 36 -0.85 -14.53 -2.94
N THR A 37 0.10 -15.35 -3.40
CA THR A 37 0.48 -15.41 -4.81
C THR A 37 -0.16 -16.60 -5.50
N SER A 38 -0.05 -17.81 -4.95
CA SER A 38 -0.51 -19.04 -5.61
C SER A 38 -2.03 -19.11 -5.79
N SER A 39 -2.81 -18.42 -4.94
CA SER A 39 -4.28 -18.38 -5.12
C SER A 39 -4.73 -17.73 -6.44
N PHE A 40 -3.89 -16.93 -7.08
CA PHE A 40 -4.21 -16.39 -8.40
C PHE A 40 -4.10 -17.44 -9.50
N ASP A 41 -3.34 -18.52 -9.30
CA ASP A 41 -3.21 -19.63 -10.26
C ASP A 41 -4.52 -20.44 -10.37
N ASP A 42 -5.38 -20.36 -9.33
CA ASP A 42 -6.69 -21.01 -9.29
C ASP A 42 -7.78 -20.21 -10.02
N VAL A 43 -7.47 -19.00 -10.50
CA VAL A 43 -8.41 -18.09 -11.14
C VAL A 43 -8.14 -18.03 -12.64
N SER A 44 -9.12 -18.45 -13.43
CA SER A 44 -9.05 -18.38 -14.90
C SER A 44 -9.91 -17.23 -15.42
N LEU A 45 -9.35 -16.44 -16.33
CA LEU A 45 -10.11 -15.43 -17.07
C LEU A 45 -10.69 -16.05 -18.32
N VAL A 46 -12.02 -16.02 -18.46
CA VAL A 46 -12.72 -16.52 -19.67
C VAL A 46 -12.92 -15.34 -20.63
N PRO A 47 -12.17 -15.27 -21.73
CA PRO A 47 -12.31 -14.16 -22.67
C PRO A 47 -13.61 -14.26 -23.47
N SER A 48 -14.22 -13.12 -23.75
CA SER A 48 -15.33 -13.02 -24.71
C SER A 48 -14.79 -12.47 -26.03
N VAL A 49 -14.76 -13.32 -27.05
CA VAL A 49 -14.25 -12.96 -28.37
C VAL A 49 -15.34 -12.32 -29.25
N LEU A 50 -14.95 -11.62 -30.32
CA LEU A 50 -15.83 -11.00 -31.33
C LEU A 50 -16.83 -9.98 -30.73
N ARG A 51 -16.54 -9.39 -29.60
CA ARG A 51 -17.39 -8.39 -28.91
C ARG A 51 -17.27 -6.96 -29.48
N GLY A 52 -16.31 -6.71 -30.36
CA GLY A 52 -16.08 -5.41 -30.97
C GLY A 52 -15.74 -4.31 -29.96
N VAL A 53 -15.10 -4.67 -28.84
CA VAL A 53 -14.69 -3.70 -27.80
C VAL A 53 -13.66 -2.75 -28.40
N LYS A 54 -14.03 -1.48 -28.53
CA LYS A 54 -13.18 -0.41 -29.05
C LYS A 54 -12.55 0.40 -27.93
N ASP A 55 -13.36 0.76 -26.95
CA ASP A 55 -12.94 1.57 -25.81
C ASP A 55 -12.96 0.71 -24.54
N VAL A 56 -11.85 0.69 -23.82
CA VAL A 56 -11.70 -0.10 -22.59
C VAL A 56 -11.78 0.83 -21.40
N ASP A 57 -12.80 0.64 -20.56
CA ASP A 57 -12.94 1.33 -19.28
C ASP A 57 -12.70 0.33 -18.13
N ILE A 58 -11.66 0.56 -17.36
CA ILE A 58 -11.30 -0.22 -16.16
C ILE A 58 -11.53 0.58 -14.88
N SER A 59 -12.18 1.73 -14.96
CA SER A 59 -12.46 2.56 -13.81
C SER A 59 -13.42 1.87 -12.83
N THR A 60 -13.30 2.24 -11.56
CA THR A 60 -14.18 1.72 -10.50
C THR A 60 -14.45 2.78 -9.45
N THR A 61 -15.39 2.51 -8.56
CA THR A 61 -15.68 3.38 -7.43
C THR A 61 -15.47 2.63 -6.13
N ILE A 62 -14.58 3.14 -5.27
CA ILE A 62 -14.29 2.58 -3.95
C ILE A 62 -14.47 3.69 -2.91
N PHE A 63 -15.23 3.41 -1.84
CA PHE A 63 -15.56 4.40 -0.80
C PHE A 63 -16.15 5.71 -1.34
N GLY A 64 -16.96 5.62 -2.40
CA GLY A 64 -17.55 6.79 -3.07
C GLY A 64 -16.56 7.62 -3.90
N LYS A 65 -15.32 7.16 -4.09
CA LYS A 65 -14.29 7.81 -4.91
C LYS A 65 -14.05 7.04 -6.19
N LYS A 66 -14.08 7.75 -7.32
CA LYS A 66 -13.72 7.18 -8.61
C LYS A 66 -12.22 6.95 -8.68
N LEU A 67 -11.83 5.77 -9.16
CA LEU A 67 -10.46 5.39 -9.51
C LEU A 67 -10.41 5.03 -10.99
N GLU A 68 -9.36 5.41 -11.67
CA GLU A 68 -9.20 5.11 -13.10
C GLU A 68 -8.82 3.64 -13.37
N MET A 69 -8.45 2.90 -12.32
CA MET A 69 -8.15 1.46 -12.38
C MET A 69 -8.57 0.75 -11.08
N PRO A 70 -8.91 -0.55 -11.11
CA PRO A 70 -9.39 -1.29 -9.94
C PRO A 70 -8.24 -1.78 -9.02
N VAL A 71 -7.19 -0.97 -8.89
CA VAL A 71 -6.01 -1.25 -8.05
C VAL A 71 -5.62 0.03 -7.33
N TYR A 72 -5.28 -0.07 -6.05
CA TYR A 72 -4.73 1.06 -5.29
C TYR A 72 -3.53 0.64 -4.44
N CYS A 73 -2.74 1.60 -4.01
CA CYS A 73 -1.56 1.37 -3.19
C CYS A 73 -1.96 1.26 -1.72
N SER A 74 -1.79 0.07 -1.13
CA SER A 74 -2.04 -0.17 0.29
C SER A 74 -1.10 0.63 1.19
N PRO A 75 -1.53 0.98 2.42
CA PRO A 75 -0.68 1.66 3.38
C PRO A 75 0.45 0.74 3.84
N THR A 76 1.68 1.16 3.58
CA THR A 76 2.90 0.49 4.07
C THR A 76 3.72 1.46 4.90
N ALA A 77 4.27 0.98 6.02
CA ALA A 77 5.06 1.79 6.93
C ALA A 77 6.47 2.05 6.41
N VAL A 78 7.11 3.08 6.96
CA VAL A 78 8.56 3.37 6.86
C VAL A 78 9.15 3.31 5.45
N GLN A 79 8.44 3.80 4.44
CA GLN A 79 8.83 3.62 3.04
C GLN A 79 10.21 4.21 2.69
N ARG A 80 10.66 5.27 3.39
CA ARG A 80 12.01 5.82 3.17
C ARG A 80 13.14 4.92 3.70
N LEU A 81 12.81 3.86 4.42
CA LEU A 81 13.77 2.82 4.74
C LEU A 81 14.18 2.01 3.50
N PHE A 82 13.31 1.93 2.51
CA PHE A 82 13.50 1.14 1.29
C PHE A 82 13.92 1.98 0.09
N HIS A 83 13.44 3.21 0.01
CA HIS A 83 13.76 4.12 -1.09
C HIS A 83 13.74 5.58 -0.60
N TYR A 84 14.70 6.38 -1.01
CA TYR A 84 14.89 7.75 -0.50
C TYR A 84 13.67 8.68 -0.69
N GLU A 85 12.89 8.50 -1.76
CA GLU A 85 11.63 9.24 -1.96
C GLU A 85 10.49 8.72 -1.09
N GLY A 86 10.46 7.41 -0.79
CA GLY A 86 9.42 6.80 0.02
C GLY A 86 8.01 7.12 -0.47
N GLU A 87 7.14 7.54 0.45
CA GLU A 87 5.74 7.88 0.17
C GLU A 87 5.56 8.97 -0.91
N ARG A 88 6.58 9.82 -1.13
CA ARG A 88 6.53 10.84 -2.20
C ARG A 88 6.44 10.21 -3.58
N ALA A 89 7.22 9.16 -3.83
CA ALA A 89 7.21 8.46 -5.12
C ALA A 89 5.87 7.77 -5.35
N VAL A 90 5.33 7.13 -4.31
CA VAL A 90 4.02 6.45 -4.40
C VAL A 90 2.89 7.45 -4.60
N ALA A 91 2.90 8.57 -3.89
CA ALA A 91 1.92 9.64 -4.07
C ALA A 91 1.91 10.19 -5.50
N LYS A 92 3.10 10.47 -6.07
CA LYS A 92 3.23 10.90 -7.48
C LYS A 92 2.70 9.85 -8.45
N ALA A 93 2.99 8.58 -8.21
CA ALA A 93 2.52 7.49 -9.06
C ALA A 93 1.01 7.33 -8.97
N ALA A 94 0.44 7.32 -7.77
CA ALA A 94 -1.00 7.23 -7.58
C ALA A 94 -1.75 8.38 -8.25
N ASP A 95 -1.22 9.60 -8.13
CA ASP A 95 -1.78 10.80 -8.78
C ASP A 95 -1.72 10.67 -10.32
N LYS A 96 -0.58 10.26 -10.85
CA LYS A 96 -0.38 10.07 -12.30
C LYS A 96 -1.36 9.06 -12.91
N PHE A 97 -1.69 8.00 -12.19
CA PHE A 97 -2.55 6.91 -12.68
C PHE A 97 -3.99 7.02 -12.17
N GLY A 98 -4.36 8.10 -11.49
CA GLY A 98 -5.72 8.34 -11.01
C GLY A 98 -6.21 7.27 -10.05
N THR A 99 -5.34 6.76 -9.17
CA THR A 99 -5.70 5.76 -8.18
C THR A 99 -5.49 6.24 -6.75
N MET A 100 -6.01 5.48 -5.76
CA MET A 100 -5.90 5.84 -4.35
C MET A 100 -4.54 5.44 -3.78
N PHE A 101 -4.01 6.28 -2.88
CA PHE A 101 -2.86 5.95 -2.06
C PHE A 101 -3.22 5.86 -0.58
N GLY A 102 -2.94 4.71 0.03
CA GLY A 102 -3.00 4.50 1.47
C GLY A 102 -1.71 4.94 2.15
N VAL A 103 -1.81 5.88 3.07
CA VAL A 103 -0.68 6.38 3.87
C VAL A 103 -0.76 5.80 5.27
N SER A 104 0.33 5.19 5.72
CA SER A 104 0.42 4.63 7.07
C SER A 104 0.61 5.73 8.11
N SER A 105 0.04 5.55 9.31
CA SER A 105 0.37 6.38 10.48
C SER A 105 1.85 6.26 10.90
N LEU A 106 2.54 5.20 10.47
CA LEU A 106 3.98 5.02 10.61
C LEU A 106 4.73 5.44 9.33
N GLY A 107 4.14 6.32 8.52
CA GLY A 107 4.78 6.86 7.33
C GLY A 107 5.98 7.75 7.66
N THR A 108 6.92 7.81 6.74
CA THR A 108 8.14 8.64 6.85
C THR A 108 8.01 10.01 6.20
N VAL A 109 6.88 10.26 5.55
CA VAL A 109 6.47 11.54 4.96
C VAL A 109 5.15 11.98 5.59
N SER A 110 5.01 13.25 5.93
CA SER A 110 3.81 13.74 6.61
C SER A 110 2.57 13.70 5.70
N VAL A 111 1.40 13.58 6.30
CA VAL A 111 0.12 13.60 5.57
C VAL A 111 -0.08 14.91 4.82
N GLU A 112 0.42 16.02 5.37
CA GLU A 112 0.35 17.35 4.75
C GLU A 112 1.22 17.41 3.49
N GLU A 113 2.40 16.80 3.53
CA GLU A 113 3.29 16.75 2.36
C GLU A 113 2.73 15.85 1.26
N VAL A 114 2.23 14.67 1.61
CA VAL A 114 1.55 13.76 0.66
C VAL A 114 0.36 14.48 -0.01
N SER A 115 -0.42 15.22 0.76
CA SER A 115 -1.58 15.96 0.24
C SER A 115 -1.21 17.08 -0.73
N LYS A 116 -0.02 17.67 -0.58
CA LYS A 116 0.50 18.67 -1.54
C LYS A 116 1.00 18.05 -2.85
N ILE A 117 1.41 16.78 -2.80
CA ILE A 117 1.96 16.06 -3.96
C ILE A 117 0.84 15.46 -4.82
N SER A 118 -0.24 14.96 -4.20
CA SER A 118 -1.30 14.21 -4.89
C SER A 118 -2.67 14.82 -4.61
N SER A 119 -3.44 15.00 -5.68
CA SER A 119 -4.85 15.35 -5.66
C SER A 119 -5.78 14.13 -5.69
N SER A 120 -5.25 12.97 -6.01
CA SER A 120 -5.98 11.70 -6.06
C SER A 120 -6.53 11.29 -4.68
N PRO A 121 -7.54 10.42 -4.63
CA PRO A 121 -8.09 9.92 -3.37
C PRO A 121 -7.03 9.37 -2.45
N LYS A 122 -7.13 9.66 -1.16
CA LYS A 122 -6.17 9.26 -0.13
C LYS A 122 -6.85 8.56 1.03
N MET A 123 -6.23 7.48 1.49
CA MET A 123 -6.61 6.74 2.69
C MET A 123 -5.57 6.96 3.77
N PHE A 124 -5.98 7.21 5.00
CA PHE A 124 -5.10 7.26 6.16
C PHE A 124 -5.28 5.99 6.99
N GLN A 125 -4.23 5.17 7.10
CA GLN A 125 -4.21 4.02 7.98
C GLN A 125 -3.81 4.45 9.38
N PHE A 126 -4.55 4.00 10.37
CA PHE A 126 -4.48 4.47 11.74
C PHE A 126 -4.44 3.29 12.73
N TYR A 127 -3.52 3.38 13.69
CA TYR A 127 -3.52 2.57 14.90
C TYR A 127 -4.09 3.37 16.05
N PHE A 128 -4.92 2.73 16.87
CA PHE A 128 -5.49 3.37 18.04
C PHE A 128 -4.51 3.33 19.22
N HIS A 129 -4.04 4.47 19.65
CA HIS A 129 -3.10 4.63 20.76
C HIS A 129 -3.82 4.81 22.10
N LYS A 130 -3.12 4.52 23.21
CA LYS A 130 -3.61 4.82 24.56
C LYS A 130 -3.79 6.33 24.79
N ASP A 131 -2.90 7.13 24.21
CA ASP A 131 -2.99 8.59 24.26
C ASP A 131 -4.08 9.11 23.33
N ARG A 132 -5.17 9.58 23.94
CA ARG A 132 -6.30 10.15 23.21
C ARG A 132 -5.98 11.47 22.50
N GLY A 133 -5.09 12.27 23.09
CA GLY A 133 -4.63 13.53 22.49
C GLY A 133 -3.89 13.29 21.18
N LEU A 134 -3.00 12.29 21.18
CA LEU A 134 -2.30 11.87 19.97
C LEU A 134 -3.28 11.37 18.87
N ASN A 135 -4.25 10.53 19.25
CA ASN A 135 -5.26 10.03 18.31
C ASN A 135 -6.00 11.19 17.65
N ASN A 136 -6.52 12.13 18.43
CA ASN A 136 -7.25 13.28 17.94
C ASN A 136 -6.35 14.15 17.02
N SER A 137 -5.12 14.41 17.42
CA SER A 137 -4.17 15.19 16.61
C SER A 137 -3.91 14.56 15.26
N MET A 138 -3.69 13.24 15.20
CA MET A 138 -3.44 12.53 13.95
C MET A 138 -4.67 12.56 13.02
N LEU A 139 -5.86 12.34 13.57
CA LEU A 139 -7.11 12.35 12.81
C LEU A 139 -7.43 13.75 12.26
N GLU A 140 -7.28 14.79 13.08
CA GLU A 140 -7.51 16.17 12.64
C GLU A 140 -6.51 16.60 11.55
N ARG A 141 -5.25 16.19 11.65
CA ARG A 141 -4.24 16.45 10.61
C ARG A 141 -4.61 15.74 9.30
N ALA A 142 -4.99 14.47 9.35
CA ALA A 142 -5.43 13.73 8.15
C ALA A 142 -6.66 14.37 7.51
N LYS A 143 -7.64 14.80 8.33
CA LYS A 143 -8.84 15.50 7.88
C LYS A 143 -8.50 16.86 7.25
N ALA A 144 -7.65 17.65 7.89
CA ALA A 144 -7.20 18.95 7.36
C ALA A 144 -6.42 18.79 6.05
N ALA A 145 -5.66 17.69 5.90
CA ALA A 145 -4.96 17.32 4.69
C ALA A 145 -5.88 16.66 3.63
N LYS A 146 -7.20 16.67 3.85
CA LYS A 146 -8.20 16.16 2.91
C LYS A 146 -8.00 14.69 2.53
N PHE A 147 -7.72 13.84 3.51
CA PHE A 147 -7.80 12.40 3.33
C PHE A 147 -9.26 11.97 3.27
N ASP A 148 -9.59 11.07 2.37
CA ASP A 148 -10.97 10.68 2.03
C ASP A 148 -11.46 9.50 2.85
N VAL A 149 -10.55 8.63 3.26
CA VAL A 149 -10.85 7.35 3.91
C VAL A 149 -9.96 7.15 5.13
N LEU A 150 -10.54 6.60 6.20
CA LEU A 150 -9.82 6.14 7.39
C LEU A 150 -9.83 4.60 7.41
N ALA A 151 -8.66 3.99 7.49
CA ALA A 151 -8.49 2.55 7.69
C ALA A 151 -7.99 2.28 9.12
N LEU A 152 -8.87 1.81 9.99
CA LEU A 152 -8.50 1.46 11.35
C LEU A 152 -7.92 0.04 11.39
N THR A 153 -6.67 -0.09 11.84
CA THR A 153 -6.02 -1.39 12.05
C THR A 153 -6.36 -1.93 13.43
N VAL A 154 -6.92 -3.14 13.49
CA VAL A 154 -7.47 -3.75 14.71
C VAL A 154 -6.86 -5.11 15.07
N ASP A 155 -5.90 -5.59 14.29
CA ASP A 155 -5.32 -6.94 14.39
C ASP A 155 -3.93 -7.00 15.05
N THR A 156 -3.42 -5.90 15.59
CA THR A 156 -2.07 -5.80 16.15
C THR A 156 -2.00 -6.03 17.68
N ILE A 157 -2.93 -6.81 18.23
CA ILE A 157 -2.89 -7.21 19.65
C ILE A 157 -1.76 -8.20 19.94
N THR A 158 -1.31 -8.96 18.94
CA THR A 158 -0.12 -9.82 19.01
C THR A 158 0.75 -9.58 17.78
N GLY A 159 2.07 -9.61 17.97
CA GLY A 159 3.04 -9.59 16.86
C GLY A 159 3.16 -10.97 16.21
N GLY A 160 3.27 -11.03 14.88
CA GLY A 160 3.64 -12.25 14.18
C GLY A 160 5.08 -12.68 14.51
N ASN A 161 5.33 -14.00 14.55
CA ASN A 161 6.67 -14.55 14.72
C ASN A 161 7.43 -14.46 13.38
N ARG A 162 8.11 -13.34 13.17
CA ARG A 162 8.83 -13.04 11.91
C ARG A 162 10.29 -13.47 12.02
N GLU A 163 10.53 -14.77 11.88
CA GLU A 163 11.88 -15.36 12.08
C GLU A 163 12.95 -14.77 11.17
N ARG A 164 12.59 -14.35 9.96
CA ARG A 164 13.55 -13.74 9.01
C ARG A 164 14.04 -12.36 9.46
N ASP A 165 13.27 -11.67 10.28
CA ASP A 165 13.67 -10.38 10.84
C ASP A 165 14.65 -10.55 12.01
N LEU A 166 14.72 -11.75 12.61
CA LEU A 166 15.57 -12.09 13.74
C LEU A 166 16.94 -12.67 13.33
N ARG A 167 17.13 -12.97 12.06
CA ARG A 167 18.37 -13.53 11.46
C ARG A 167 19.10 -12.48 10.63
#